data_0471fa0153bec79c4cb83bfeffb79bc1
#
_entry.id   0471fa0153bec79c4cb83bfeffb79bc1
#
_cell.length_a   1.000
_cell.length_b   1.000
_cell.length_c   1.000
_cell.angle_alpha   90.00
_cell.angle_beta   90.00
_cell.angle_gamma   90.00
#
_symmetry.space_group_name_H-M   'P 1'
#
loop_
_entity.id
_entity.type
_entity.pdbx_description
1 polymer ?
#
loop_
_entity_poly.entity_id
_entity_poly.type
_entity_poly.pdbx_seq_one_letter_code
_entity_poly.pdbx_strand_id
1 'polypeptide(L)'
;MTCLGGRVSVRSPSSFFSGEFAILLEQYFFGSLTGMRFFFLMMGVLVVGVGCGSSGGGRISGSESVRELESLGANIKLDKKGRVIEINLTGKPVGNADLEAIARQPYLQRLWLTNTGITDAGLPSLMPLKNLRVIGLARTGVTDAGLLYLANMKSLREVYLYPNKVTDSAVDDLKAKLPGIRVIY
;
A
#
# COMPACT_ATOMS: atom_id res chain seq x y z
N MET A 1 46.81 -14.44 -15.39
CA MET A 1 46.83 -13.03 -14.94
C MET A 1 46.00 -12.93 -13.68
N THR A 2 46.66 -12.80 -12.56
CA THR A 2 46.19 -12.89 -11.16
C THR A 2 45.74 -11.51 -10.69
N CYS A 3 44.52 -11.34 -10.27
CA CYS A 3 44.07 -10.15 -9.53
C CYS A 3 43.97 -10.45 -8.06
N LEU A 4 44.88 -9.83 -7.32
CA LEU A 4 45.05 -9.89 -5.88
C LEU A 4 43.92 -9.20 -5.13
N GLY A 5 43.46 -9.84 -4.06
CA GLY A 5 42.49 -9.30 -3.13
C GLY A 5 43.02 -8.16 -2.27
N GLY A 6 42.32 -7.05 -2.27
CA GLY A 6 42.52 -5.92 -1.36
C GLY A 6 41.51 -5.98 -0.22
N ARG A 7 41.91 -6.41 0.96
CA ARG A 7 41.14 -6.29 2.22
C ARG A 7 41.18 -4.83 2.67
N VAL A 8 40.05 -4.15 2.61
CA VAL A 8 39.91 -2.82 3.23
C VAL A 8 39.50 -3.02 4.68
N SER A 9 40.44 -2.75 5.59
CA SER A 9 40.20 -2.70 7.03
C SER A 9 39.50 -1.38 7.38
N VAL A 10 38.26 -1.43 7.80
CA VAL A 10 37.55 -0.27 8.35
C VAL A 10 37.93 -0.15 9.83
N ARG A 11 38.80 0.81 10.13
CA ARG A 11 39.04 1.26 11.50
C ARG A 11 37.85 2.04 12.01
N SER A 12 37.31 1.65 13.13
CA SER A 12 36.34 2.39 13.94
C SER A 12 36.99 3.68 14.49
N PRO A 13 36.36 4.83 14.37
CA PRO A 13 36.77 6.03 15.10
C PRO A 13 36.06 6.04 16.46
N SER A 14 36.68 5.43 17.45
CA SER A 14 36.46 5.77 18.85
C SER A 14 37.39 6.93 19.23
N SER A 15 36.84 7.86 20.03
CA SER A 15 37.50 8.97 20.67
C SER A 15 37.81 10.21 19.81
N PHE A 16 36.86 11.15 19.83
CA PHE A 16 37.14 12.61 19.97
C PHE A 16 35.81 13.35 20.04
N PHE A 17 35.16 13.34 21.19
CA PHE A 17 34.20 14.39 21.58
C PHE A 17 34.40 14.66 23.05
N SER A 18 35.39 15.51 23.35
CA SER A 18 35.58 16.10 24.67
C SER A 18 34.58 17.26 24.86
N GLY A 19 33.81 17.17 25.82
CA GLY A 19 33.23 17.90 26.93
C GLY A 19 33.07 19.42 26.88
N GLU A 20 32.83 20.13 25.79
CA GLU A 20 32.61 21.57 25.83
C GLU A 20 31.30 22.09 25.22
N PHE A 21 30.46 21.20 24.67
CA PHE A 21 29.15 21.61 24.11
C PHE A 21 27.95 21.37 25.02
N ALA A 22 28.16 20.81 26.21
CA ALA A 22 27.08 20.51 27.16
C ALA A 22 26.70 21.70 28.08
N ILE A 23 27.50 22.75 28.15
CA ILE A 23 27.27 23.87 29.12
C ILE A 23 26.49 25.04 28.49
N LEU A 24 26.32 25.11 27.19
CA LEU A 24 25.60 26.21 26.52
C LEU A 24 24.11 25.97 26.27
N LEU A 25 23.58 24.81 26.61
CA LEU A 25 22.14 24.49 26.41
C LEU A 25 21.28 24.70 27.66
N GLU A 26 21.86 24.88 28.82
CA GLU A 26 21.08 25.13 30.09
C GLU A 26 20.76 26.60 30.38
N GLN A 27 21.37 27.55 29.69
CA GLN A 27 21.09 28.99 29.97
C GLN A 27 19.98 29.62 29.11
N TYR A 28 19.40 28.88 28.16
CA TYR A 28 18.33 29.43 27.30
C TYR A 28 16.90 28.96 27.65
N PHE A 29 16.72 28.25 28.77
CA PHE A 29 15.42 27.69 29.11
C PHE A 29 14.62 28.45 30.18
N PHE A 30 15.05 29.65 30.57
CA PHE A 30 14.30 30.47 31.53
C PHE A 30 14.13 31.91 31.03
N GLY A 31 13.09 32.15 30.22
CA GLY A 31 12.76 33.48 29.76
C GLY A 31 11.53 33.56 28.86
N SER A 32 10.41 33.83 29.50
CA SER A 32 9.23 34.53 28.96
C SER A 32 8.39 33.90 27.84
N LEU A 33 7.16 33.63 28.22
CA LEU A 33 6.02 33.05 27.44
C LEU A 33 5.45 33.93 26.30
N THR A 34 6.17 34.86 25.69
CA THR A 34 5.62 35.77 24.66
C THR A 34 6.32 35.76 23.31
N GLY A 35 7.26 34.82 23.04
CA GLY A 35 8.06 34.78 21.81
C GLY A 35 7.83 33.58 20.87
N MET A 36 6.78 32.75 21.09
CA MET A 36 6.64 31.45 20.41
C MET A 36 5.95 31.51 19.02
N ARG A 37 6.05 32.64 18.33
CA ARG A 37 5.49 32.75 16.94
C ARG A 37 6.48 33.10 15.85
N PHE A 38 7.77 33.26 16.14
CA PHE A 38 8.75 33.71 15.13
C PHE A 38 9.91 32.72 14.86
N PHE A 39 9.95 31.57 15.54
CA PHE A 39 11.08 30.64 15.38
C PHE A 39 10.87 29.50 14.36
N PHE A 40 9.70 29.41 13.76
CA PHE A 40 9.40 28.36 12.76
C PHE A 40 9.71 28.77 11.31
N LEU A 41 10.24 29.97 11.08
CA LEU A 41 10.44 30.50 9.71
C LEU A 41 11.90 30.57 9.27
N MET A 42 12.87 30.12 10.08
CA MET A 42 14.30 30.23 9.77
C MET A 42 15.09 28.92 9.82
N MET A 43 14.44 27.76 9.93
CA MET A 43 15.13 26.47 9.86
C MET A 43 14.72 25.65 8.64
N GLY A 44 14.39 26.31 7.57
CA GLY A 44 14.08 25.74 6.27
C GLY A 44 15.15 26.03 5.24
N VAL A 45 16.42 25.60 5.43
CA VAL A 45 17.35 25.46 4.32
C VAL A 45 18.58 24.64 4.77
N LEU A 46 18.85 23.62 3.99
CA LEU A 46 20.06 22.84 3.82
C LEU A 46 20.04 21.41 4.39
N VAL A 47 19.16 20.57 3.81
CA VAL A 47 19.58 19.19 3.56
C VAL A 47 19.93 19.12 2.08
N VAL A 48 21.19 19.43 1.77
CA VAL A 48 21.78 19.07 0.50
C VAL A 48 21.91 17.55 0.50
N GLY A 49 20.97 16.89 -0.18
CA GLY A 49 21.02 15.46 -0.41
C GLY A 49 22.24 15.12 -1.27
N VAL A 50 23.21 14.47 -0.67
CA VAL A 50 24.24 13.74 -1.43
C VAL A 50 23.50 12.61 -2.12
N GLY A 51 23.19 12.81 -3.39
CA GLY A 51 22.65 11.79 -4.27
C GLY A 51 23.70 10.72 -4.52
N CYS A 52 23.59 9.57 -3.86
CA CYS A 52 24.21 8.36 -4.37
C CYS A 52 23.39 7.89 -5.58
N GLY A 53 23.93 8.07 -6.76
CA GLY A 53 23.43 7.49 -7.97
C GLY A 53 23.43 5.98 -7.87
N SER A 54 22.26 5.39 -7.94
CA SER A 54 22.05 3.97 -8.19
C SER A 54 21.44 3.80 -9.57
N SER A 55 22.21 3.15 -10.39
CA SER A 55 21.98 2.75 -11.77
C SER A 55 20.63 2.10 -12.05
N GLY A 56 19.98 2.57 -13.12
CA GLY A 56 19.26 1.80 -14.12
C GLY A 56 18.29 0.70 -13.65
N GLY A 57 17.08 1.09 -13.26
CA GLY A 57 15.91 0.22 -13.29
C GLY A 57 14.74 1.04 -13.79
N GLY A 58 14.09 0.60 -14.88
CA GLY A 58 12.97 1.30 -15.50
C GLY A 58 11.97 1.73 -14.45
N ARG A 59 11.66 3.01 -14.40
CA ARG A 59 10.63 3.57 -13.52
C ARG A 59 9.29 2.97 -13.90
N ILE A 60 8.89 1.93 -13.18
CA ILE A 60 7.53 1.46 -13.18
C ILE A 60 6.73 2.57 -12.50
N SER A 61 5.85 3.22 -13.25
CA SER A 61 4.90 4.21 -12.71
C SER A 61 3.95 3.45 -11.75
N GLY A 62 4.33 3.32 -10.51
CA GLY A 62 3.67 2.49 -9.51
C GLY A 62 4.62 1.99 -8.42
N SER A 63 5.88 2.38 -8.44
CA SER A 63 6.91 1.82 -7.55
C SER A 63 6.62 2.04 -6.07
N GLU A 64 5.96 3.11 -5.68
CA GLU A 64 5.64 3.40 -4.27
C GLU A 64 4.41 2.60 -3.81
N SER A 65 3.32 2.62 -4.56
CA SER A 65 2.12 1.83 -4.23
C SER A 65 2.36 0.31 -4.31
N VAL A 66 3.27 -0.15 -5.18
CA VAL A 66 3.66 -1.57 -5.23
C VAL A 66 4.45 -1.95 -3.98
N ARG A 67 5.39 -1.11 -3.53
CA ARG A 67 6.14 -1.35 -2.27
C ARG A 67 5.24 -1.33 -1.04
N GLU A 68 4.25 -0.44 -1.02
CA GLU A 68 3.24 -0.40 0.04
C GLU A 68 2.49 -1.74 0.10
N LEU A 69 2.02 -2.27 -1.04
CA LEU A 69 1.36 -3.57 -1.13
C LEU A 69 2.30 -4.74 -0.75
N GLU A 70 3.56 -4.69 -1.16
CA GLU A 70 4.57 -5.69 -0.76
C GLU A 70 4.82 -5.68 0.75
N SER A 71 4.80 -4.51 1.39
CA SER A 71 4.94 -4.39 2.85
C SER A 71 3.77 -5.02 3.61
N LEU A 72 2.58 -5.05 3.02
CA LEU A 72 1.40 -5.78 3.53
C LEU A 72 1.50 -7.29 3.28
N GLY A 73 2.57 -7.75 2.63
CA GLY A 73 2.80 -9.14 2.27
C GLY A 73 1.99 -9.60 1.06
N ALA A 74 1.66 -8.69 0.14
CA ALA A 74 0.97 -9.02 -1.10
C ALA A 74 1.86 -9.85 -2.03
N ASN A 75 1.27 -10.88 -2.63
CA ASN A 75 1.86 -11.55 -3.79
C ASN A 75 1.32 -10.87 -5.05
N ILE A 76 2.21 -10.25 -5.82
CA ILE A 76 1.86 -9.42 -6.96
C ILE A 76 2.33 -10.10 -8.26
N LYS A 77 1.45 -10.16 -9.25
CA LYS A 77 1.81 -10.59 -10.61
C LYS A 77 1.77 -9.41 -11.57
N LEU A 78 2.81 -9.32 -12.37
CA LEU A 78 2.96 -8.31 -13.41
C LEU A 78 2.71 -8.92 -14.80
N ASP A 79 2.26 -8.09 -15.72
CA ASP A 79 2.22 -8.45 -17.14
C ASP A 79 3.60 -8.25 -17.81
N LYS A 80 3.69 -8.55 -19.11
CA LYS A 80 4.92 -8.38 -19.92
C LYS A 80 5.40 -6.91 -20.01
N LYS A 81 4.55 -5.96 -19.64
CA LYS A 81 4.84 -4.51 -19.63
C LYS A 81 5.14 -3.99 -18.23
N GLY A 82 5.25 -4.87 -17.21
CA GLY A 82 5.50 -4.50 -15.82
C GLY A 82 4.30 -3.90 -15.09
N ARG A 83 3.06 -4.07 -15.59
CA ARG A 83 1.85 -3.54 -14.95
C ARG A 83 1.27 -4.60 -14.01
N VAL A 84 0.77 -4.17 -12.85
CA VAL A 84 0.12 -5.06 -11.88
C VAL A 84 -1.21 -5.56 -12.45
N ILE A 85 -1.33 -6.87 -12.61
CA ILE A 85 -2.54 -7.55 -13.11
C ILE A 85 -3.21 -8.45 -12.09
N GLU A 86 -2.49 -8.87 -11.06
CA GLU A 86 -3.04 -9.69 -9.97
C GLU A 86 -2.38 -9.30 -8.65
N ILE A 87 -3.21 -9.20 -7.62
CA ILE A 87 -2.78 -8.99 -6.23
C ILE A 87 -3.43 -10.07 -5.38
N ASN A 88 -2.63 -10.78 -4.58
CA ASN A 88 -3.11 -11.75 -3.61
C ASN A 88 -2.66 -11.36 -2.20
N LEU A 89 -3.65 -11.06 -1.35
CA LEU A 89 -3.51 -10.68 0.05
C LEU A 89 -4.25 -11.67 0.97
N THR A 90 -4.52 -12.89 0.49
CA THR A 90 -5.22 -13.92 1.26
C THR A 90 -4.56 -14.15 2.62
N GLY A 91 -5.35 -14.05 3.69
CA GLY A 91 -4.90 -14.28 5.07
C GLY A 91 -3.97 -13.19 5.62
N LYS A 92 -3.83 -12.06 4.95
CA LYS A 92 -3.02 -10.94 5.43
C LYS A 92 -3.86 -10.01 6.32
N PRO A 93 -3.25 -9.29 7.26
CA PRO A 93 -3.93 -8.33 8.14
C PRO A 93 -4.26 -7.03 7.38
N VAL A 94 -5.10 -7.14 6.36
CA VAL A 94 -5.51 -6.05 5.47
C VAL A 94 -6.91 -5.60 5.84
N GLY A 95 -7.11 -4.29 5.92
CA GLY A 95 -8.38 -3.64 6.21
C GLY A 95 -8.86 -2.70 5.10
N ASN A 96 -9.96 -2.00 5.37
CA ASN A 96 -10.58 -1.11 4.38
C ASN A 96 -9.65 0.03 3.91
N ALA A 97 -8.78 0.55 4.79
CA ALA A 97 -7.85 1.63 4.45
C ALA A 97 -6.83 1.22 3.37
N ASP A 98 -6.40 -0.05 3.38
CA ASP A 98 -5.39 -0.55 2.44
C ASP A 98 -5.93 -0.68 1.01
N LEU A 99 -7.26 -0.67 0.83
CA LEU A 99 -7.89 -0.76 -0.48
C LEU A 99 -7.60 0.46 -1.36
N GLU A 100 -7.24 1.61 -0.78
CA GLU A 100 -6.83 2.78 -1.55
C GLU A 100 -5.53 2.55 -2.32
N ALA A 101 -4.56 1.86 -1.70
CA ALA A 101 -3.31 1.49 -2.36
C ALA A 101 -3.56 0.53 -3.54
N ILE A 102 -4.50 -0.42 -3.36
CA ILE A 102 -4.93 -1.35 -4.41
C ILE A 102 -5.64 -0.61 -5.55
N ALA A 103 -6.50 0.36 -5.24
CA ALA A 103 -7.25 1.14 -6.21
C ALA A 103 -6.37 1.97 -7.16
N ARG A 104 -5.12 2.27 -6.76
CA ARG A 104 -4.12 2.94 -7.61
C ARG A 104 -3.55 2.06 -8.73
N GLN A 105 -4.02 0.80 -8.87
CA GLN A 105 -3.54 -0.17 -9.88
C GLN A 105 -4.54 -0.30 -11.05
N PRO A 106 -4.51 0.57 -12.06
CA PRO A 106 -5.57 0.67 -13.07
C PRO A 106 -5.68 -0.55 -13.99
N TYR A 107 -4.65 -1.38 -14.06
CA TYR A 107 -4.62 -2.59 -14.90
C TYR A 107 -4.94 -3.87 -14.13
N LEU A 108 -5.32 -3.75 -12.85
CA LEU A 108 -5.65 -4.90 -12.01
C LEU A 108 -6.84 -5.67 -12.58
N GLN A 109 -6.67 -6.97 -12.75
CA GLN A 109 -7.67 -7.89 -13.27
C GLN A 109 -8.15 -8.89 -12.22
N ARG A 110 -7.28 -9.30 -11.30
CA ARG A 110 -7.60 -10.27 -10.26
C ARG A 110 -7.15 -9.75 -8.90
N LEU A 111 -8.06 -9.82 -7.94
CA LEU A 111 -7.82 -9.36 -6.57
C LEU A 111 -8.30 -10.43 -5.58
N TRP A 112 -7.40 -10.93 -4.75
CA TRP A 112 -7.71 -11.93 -3.73
C TRP A 112 -7.56 -11.31 -2.34
N LEU A 113 -8.69 -11.20 -1.63
CA LEU A 113 -8.81 -10.64 -0.28
C LEU A 113 -9.42 -11.67 0.69
N THR A 114 -9.31 -12.94 0.38
CA THR A 114 -9.86 -14.02 1.20
C THR A 114 -9.26 -13.99 2.60
N ASN A 115 -10.12 -14.12 3.62
CA ASN A 115 -9.72 -14.12 5.03
C ASN A 115 -8.94 -12.84 5.42
N THR A 116 -9.53 -11.68 5.14
CA THR A 116 -9.02 -10.35 5.50
C THR A 116 -10.09 -9.55 6.27
N GLY A 117 -9.70 -8.42 6.85
CA GLY A 117 -10.59 -7.53 7.61
C GLY A 117 -11.46 -6.60 6.75
N ILE A 118 -11.65 -6.90 5.47
CA ILE A 118 -12.47 -6.09 4.57
C ILE A 118 -13.94 -6.22 4.90
N THR A 119 -14.66 -5.09 4.83
CA THR A 119 -16.11 -4.99 5.02
C THR A 119 -16.73 -4.21 3.86
N ASP A 120 -18.07 -4.10 3.87
CA ASP A 120 -18.80 -3.33 2.85
C ASP A 120 -18.31 -1.90 2.69
N ALA A 121 -17.85 -1.27 3.78
CA ALA A 121 -17.36 0.12 3.78
C ALA A 121 -16.10 0.33 2.93
N GLY A 122 -15.30 -0.70 2.69
CA GLY A 122 -14.11 -0.62 1.87
C GLY A 122 -14.36 -0.74 0.36
N LEU A 123 -15.45 -1.39 -0.04
CA LEU A 123 -15.70 -1.72 -1.46
C LEU A 123 -15.84 -0.50 -2.38
N PRO A 124 -16.38 0.65 -1.94
CA PRO A 124 -16.41 1.86 -2.76
C PRO A 124 -15.04 2.29 -3.28
N SER A 125 -13.96 2.07 -2.52
CA SER A 125 -12.59 2.40 -2.93
C SER A 125 -12.14 1.61 -4.18
N LEU A 126 -12.74 0.45 -4.45
CA LEU A 126 -12.40 -0.38 -5.62
C LEU A 126 -13.11 0.06 -6.92
N MET A 127 -14.05 1.01 -6.86
CA MET A 127 -14.82 1.49 -8.02
C MET A 127 -13.96 2.04 -9.19
N PRO A 128 -12.75 2.63 -8.95
CA PRO A 128 -11.87 3.06 -10.03
C PRO A 128 -11.29 1.91 -10.88
N LEU A 129 -11.31 0.66 -10.38
CA LEU A 129 -10.72 -0.52 -11.05
C LEU A 129 -11.58 -1.01 -12.22
N LYS A 130 -11.49 -0.33 -13.36
CA LYS A 130 -12.32 -0.62 -14.56
C LYS A 130 -11.95 -1.92 -15.27
N ASN A 131 -10.81 -2.53 -14.94
CA ASN A 131 -10.32 -3.77 -15.53
C ASN A 131 -10.48 -4.99 -14.62
N LEU A 132 -11.00 -4.83 -13.40
CA LEU A 132 -11.14 -5.91 -12.43
C LEU A 132 -12.19 -6.91 -12.92
N ARG A 133 -11.77 -8.18 -13.07
CA ARG A 133 -12.59 -9.29 -13.57
C ARG A 133 -12.91 -10.32 -12.49
N VAL A 134 -11.98 -10.55 -11.59
CA VAL A 134 -12.09 -11.55 -10.53
C VAL A 134 -11.83 -10.90 -9.19
N ILE A 135 -12.73 -11.11 -8.23
CA ILE A 135 -12.54 -10.69 -6.85
C ILE A 135 -12.84 -11.83 -5.88
N GLY A 136 -11.90 -12.13 -4.99
CA GLY A 136 -12.05 -13.08 -3.90
C GLY A 136 -12.26 -12.37 -2.59
N LEU A 137 -13.46 -12.47 -2.04
CA LEU A 137 -13.88 -11.85 -0.77
C LEU A 137 -14.35 -12.92 0.24
N ALA A 138 -13.97 -14.17 0.05
CA ALA A 138 -14.34 -15.27 0.95
C ALA A 138 -13.81 -15.02 2.36
N ARG A 139 -14.59 -15.36 3.38
CA ARG A 139 -14.23 -15.15 4.81
C ARG A 139 -13.86 -13.70 5.12
N THR A 140 -14.67 -12.77 4.66
CA THR A 140 -14.55 -11.34 4.97
C THR A 140 -15.83 -10.83 5.64
N GLY A 141 -15.85 -9.57 6.06
CA GLY A 141 -17.04 -8.92 6.62
C GLY A 141 -17.99 -8.35 5.57
N VAL A 142 -17.93 -8.81 4.32
CA VAL A 142 -18.82 -8.36 3.23
C VAL A 142 -20.18 -9.04 3.35
N THR A 143 -21.24 -8.24 3.23
CA THR A 143 -22.66 -8.64 3.30
C THR A 143 -23.42 -8.26 2.03
N ASP A 144 -24.74 -8.37 2.04
CA ASP A 144 -25.62 -7.96 0.94
C ASP A 144 -25.40 -6.49 0.52
N ALA A 145 -25.12 -5.61 1.50
CA ALA A 145 -24.85 -4.20 1.22
C ALA A 145 -23.60 -4.02 0.34
N GLY A 146 -22.59 -4.85 0.54
CA GLY A 146 -21.37 -4.86 -0.29
C GLY A 146 -21.64 -5.26 -1.74
N LEU A 147 -22.58 -6.19 -1.98
CA LEU A 147 -22.93 -6.63 -3.32
C LEU A 147 -23.51 -5.49 -4.18
N LEU A 148 -24.15 -4.50 -3.57
CA LEU A 148 -24.65 -3.32 -4.28
C LEU A 148 -23.51 -2.50 -4.93
N TYR A 149 -22.34 -2.42 -4.28
CA TYR A 149 -21.16 -1.77 -4.86
C TYR A 149 -20.55 -2.61 -5.99
N LEU A 150 -20.44 -3.93 -5.80
CA LEU A 150 -19.93 -4.85 -6.82
C LEU A 150 -20.78 -4.83 -8.08
N ALA A 151 -22.10 -4.66 -7.95
CA ALA A 151 -23.04 -4.57 -9.07
C ALA A 151 -22.77 -3.37 -10.03
N ASN A 152 -22.05 -2.36 -9.56
CA ASN A 152 -21.63 -1.22 -10.40
C ASN A 152 -20.33 -1.47 -11.17
N MET A 153 -19.60 -2.55 -10.87
CA MET A 153 -18.32 -2.91 -11.51
C MET A 153 -18.56 -3.74 -12.77
N LYS A 154 -18.85 -3.09 -13.89
CA LYS A 154 -19.28 -3.73 -15.17
C LYS A 154 -18.25 -4.69 -15.78
N SER A 155 -16.99 -4.58 -15.39
CA SER A 155 -15.90 -5.47 -15.84
C SER A 155 -15.88 -6.81 -15.10
N LEU A 156 -16.55 -6.89 -13.93
CA LEU A 156 -16.50 -8.05 -13.05
C LEU A 156 -17.15 -9.28 -13.71
N ARG A 157 -16.50 -10.44 -13.56
CA ARG A 157 -16.91 -11.72 -14.13
C ARG A 157 -17.03 -12.82 -13.10
N GLU A 158 -16.20 -12.80 -12.07
CA GLU A 158 -16.19 -13.82 -11.03
C GLU A 158 -16.07 -13.17 -9.65
N VAL A 159 -16.90 -13.64 -8.70
CA VAL A 159 -16.89 -13.21 -7.30
C VAL A 159 -16.92 -14.45 -6.40
N TYR A 160 -16.03 -14.52 -5.43
CA TYR A 160 -15.94 -15.58 -4.43
C TYR A 160 -16.32 -15.01 -3.07
N LEU A 161 -17.43 -15.49 -2.48
CA LEU A 161 -18.02 -14.97 -1.26
C LEU A 161 -18.14 -16.00 -0.12
N TYR A 162 -18.02 -17.30 -0.42
CA TYR A 162 -18.20 -18.33 0.60
C TYR A 162 -17.12 -18.27 1.70
N PRO A 163 -17.47 -18.36 2.98
CA PRO A 163 -18.78 -18.43 3.62
C PRO A 163 -19.22 -17.07 4.24
N ASN A 164 -19.37 -16.03 3.44
CA ASN A 164 -19.84 -14.74 3.93
C ASN A 164 -21.36 -14.76 4.22
N LYS A 165 -21.83 -13.74 4.95
CA LYS A 165 -23.26 -13.56 5.26
C LYS A 165 -23.96 -12.83 4.11
N VAL A 166 -24.17 -13.52 3.00
CA VAL A 166 -24.91 -13.01 1.83
C VAL A 166 -26.17 -13.87 1.59
N THR A 167 -27.24 -13.23 1.16
CA THR A 167 -28.51 -13.91 0.85
C THR A 167 -28.61 -14.26 -0.62
N ASP A 168 -29.37 -15.31 -0.95
CA ASP A 168 -29.66 -15.71 -2.33
C ASP A 168 -30.28 -14.55 -3.13
N SER A 169 -31.20 -13.78 -2.49
CA SER A 169 -31.82 -12.61 -3.11
C SER A 169 -30.80 -11.57 -3.55
N ALA A 170 -29.82 -11.25 -2.71
CA ALA A 170 -28.78 -10.26 -3.04
C ALA A 170 -27.85 -10.77 -4.15
N VAL A 171 -27.59 -12.07 -4.19
CA VAL A 171 -26.82 -12.70 -5.27
C VAL A 171 -27.59 -12.67 -6.60
N ASP A 172 -28.90 -12.91 -6.57
CA ASP A 172 -29.74 -12.85 -7.76
C ASP A 172 -29.86 -11.42 -8.30
N ASP A 173 -29.96 -10.41 -7.43
CA ASP A 173 -29.90 -9.00 -7.79
C ASP A 173 -28.54 -8.63 -8.44
N LEU A 174 -27.44 -9.17 -7.92
CA LEU A 174 -26.12 -8.99 -8.52
C LEU A 174 -26.04 -9.59 -9.92
N LYS A 175 -26.55 -10.83 -10.10
CA LYS A 175 -26.60 -11.50 -11.41
C LYS A 175 -27.50 -10.77 -12.41
N ALA A 176 -28.62 -10.20 -11.95
CA ALA A 176 -29.51 -9.40 -12.78
C ALA A 176 -28.82 -8.11 -13.32
N LYS A 177 -27.98 -7.47 -12.48
CA LYS A 177 -27.24 -6.25 -12.86
C LYS A 177 -25.97 -6.53 -13.67
N LEU A 178 -25.36 -7.71 -13.50
CA LEU A 178 -24.16 -8.16 -14.20
C LEU A 178 -24.41 -9.50 -14.90
N PRO A 179 -25.05 -9.49 -16.09
CA PRO A 179 -25.33 -10.71 -16.82
C PRO A 179 -24.05 -11.49 -17.12
N GLY A 180 -24.05 -12.79 -16.79
CA GLY A 180 -22.90 -13.69 -17.01
C GLY A 180 -21.85 -13.65 -15.90
N ILE A 181 -22.10 -12.98 -14.79
CA ILE A 181 -21.23 -13.07 -13.61
C ILE A 181 -21.34 -14.46 -12.96
N ARG A 182 -20.20 -15.00 -12.56
CA ARG A 182 -20.09 -16.22 -11.78
C ARG A 182 -19.93 -15.86 -10.31
N VAL A 183 -20.89 -16.26 -9.49
CA VAL A 183 -20.85 -16.03 -8.04
C VAL A 183 -20.69 -17.37 -7.34
N ILE A 184 -19.67 -17.49 -6.50
CA ILE A 184 -19.41 -18.65 -5.63
C ILE A 184 -19.62 -18.17 -4.19
N TYR A 185 -20.73 -18.61 -3.57
CA TYR A 185 -21.19 -18.17 -2.23
C TYR A 185 -21.77 -19.34 -1.44
#